data_636c111ed58a1c1828633028ae7956eb
#
_entry.id   636c111ed58a1c1828633028ae7956eb
#
_cell.length_a   1.000
_cell.length_b   1.000
_cell.length_c   1.000
_cell.angle_alpha   90.00
_cell.angle_beta   90.00
_cell.angle_gamma   90.00
#
_symmetry.space_group_name_H-M   'P 1'
#
loop_
_entity.id
_entity.type
_entity.pdbx_description
1 polymer ?
#
loop_
_entity_poly.entity_id
_entity_poly.type
_entity_poly.pdbx_seq_one_letter_code
_entity_poly.pdbx_strand_id
1 'polypeptide(L)'
;MRATFKVLFFVNRSKEKNGIVPIMGRVTINGTQAQFSCKYSVAVEQWDTKANKVKGKSKEARDINFALDNIKAQIIKHYQRISDRESYVTAEMVRNAYQGIGTEYETLLRAFDKHNADFAKRVGKDRTKETLYKHTISRTHVANFIKYYYKRNDIGMNELTGDFLDQFCIYLRNEVGVQQSTIRLYCTPLRSIVTHAHKNGLIPRDPFANCYVSAILARAFKFFPSATATGRYL
;
A
#
# COMPACT_ATOMS: atom_id res chain seq x y z
N MET A 1 17.74 -11.18 -27.46
CA MET A 1 18.15 -9.76 -27.25
C MET A 1 18.56 -9.58 -25.81
N ARG A 2 19.71 -8.94 -25.51
CA ARG A 2 20.07 -8.60 -24.12
C ARG A 2 19.11 -7.51 -23.62
N ALA A 3 18.43 -7.75 -22.51
CA ALA A 3 17.62 -6.75 -21.85
C ALA A 3 18.51 -5.56 -21.42
N THR A 4 18.24 -4.36 -21.93
CA THR A 4 18.99 -3.16 -21.57
C THR A 4 18.26 -2.46 -20.43
N PHE A 5 18.93 -2.33 -19.26
CA PHE A 5 18.44 -1.53 -18.16
C PHE A 5 19.50 -0.51 -17.77
N LYS A 6 19.13 0.77 -17.76
CA LYS A 6 20.04 1.88 -17.42
C LYS A 6 19.29 2.96 -16.64
N VAL A 7 19.91 3.44 -15.57
CA VAL A 7 19.46 4.62 -14.81
C VAL A 7 20.51 5.70 -14.96
N LEU A 8 20.11 6.89 -15.38
CA LEU A 8 20.99 8.04 -15.61
C LEU A 8 20.42 9.27 -14.89
N PHE A 9 21.30 10.05 -14.26
CA PHE A 9 20.96 11.37 -13.72
C PHE A 9 21.51 12.48 -14.60
N PHE A 10 20.77 13.58 -14.73
CA PHE A 10 21.14 14.75 -15.51
C PHE A 10 20.46 16.00 -14.96
N VAL A 11 20.96 17.16 -15.31
CA VAL A 11 20.34 18.44 -14.94
C VAL A 11 19.46 18.97 -16.06
N ASN A 12 18.31 19.54 -15.70
CA ASN A 12 17.41 20.15 -16.68
C ASN A 12 17.67 21.66 -16.78
N ARG A 13 18.52 22.06 -17.73
CA ARG A 13 18.87 23.44 -17.96
C ARG A 13 17.71 24.33 -18.39
N SER A 14 16.68 23.78 -19.04
CA SER A 14 15.49 24.55 -19.42
C SER A 14 14.68 25.06 -18.21
N LYS A 15 14.94 24.51 -17.03
CA LYS A 15 14.31 24.92 -15.75
C LYS A 15 15.29 25.63 -14.82
N GLU A 16 16.35 26.22 -15.38
CA GLU A 16 17.31 27.01 -14.64
C GLU A 16 16.66 28.26 -14.04
N LYS A 17 16.95 28.51 -12.76
CA LYS A 17 16.59 29.74 -12.06
C LYS A 17 17.77 30.17 -11.21
N ASN A 18 18.25 31.39 -11.46
CA ASN A 18 19.38 32.00 -10.72
C ASN A 18 20.65 31.11 -10.65
N GLY A 19 21.01 30.45 -11.75
CA GLY A 19 22.16 29.54 -11.82
C GLY A 19 21.95 28.17 -11.18
N ILE A 20 20.74 27.89 -10.67
CA ILE A 20 20.36 26.60 -10.04
C ILE A 20 19.48 25.81 -10.99
N VAL A 21 19.81 24.53 -11.17
CA VAL A 21 19.08 23.60 -12.03
C VAL A 21 18.57 22.37 -11.27
N PRO A 22 17.38 21.89 -11.56
CA PRO A 22 16.87 20.66 -10.95
C PRO A 22 17.56 19.42 -11.54
N ILE A 23 17.83 18.45 -10.66
CA ILE A 23 18.36 17.14 -11.04
C ILE A 23 17.19 16.22 -11.41
N MET A 24 17.29 15.61 -12.60
CA MET A 24 16.34 14.68 -13.15
C MET A 24 16.96 13.29 -13.27
N GLY A 25 16.13 12.26 -13.10
CA GLY A 25 16.49 10.89 -13.39
C GLY A 25 15.82 10.40 -14.67
N ARG A 26 16.49 9.49 -15.39
CA ARG A 26 15.96 8.77 -16.56
C ARG A 26 16.18 7.27 -16.40
N VAL A 27 15.13 6.51 -16.54
CA VAL A 27 15.18 5.05 -16.66
C VAL A 27 15.05 4.70 -18.14
N THR A 28 15.89 3.81 -18.63
CA THR A 28 15.83 3.25 -20.00
C THR A 28 15.75 1.74 -19.90
N ILE A 29 14.75 1.14 -20.52
CA ILE A 29 14.53 -0.32 -20.54
C ILE A 29 14.08 -0.71 -21.95
N ASN A 30 14.84 -1.58 -22.60
CA ASN A 30 14.50 -2.14 -23.92
C ASN A 30 14.02 -1.07 -24.93
N GLY A 31 14.73 0.07 -24.98
CA GLY A 31 14.40 1.20 -25.87
C GLY A 31 13.32 2.15 -25.34
N THR A 32 12.54 1.78 -24.31
CA THR A 32 11.59 2.70 -23.67
C THR A 32 12.32 3.60 -22.68
N GLN A 33 11.87 4.86 -22.54
CA GLN A 33 12.47 5.84 -21.62
C GLN A 33 11.39 6.52 -20.78
N ALA A 34 11.68 6.71 -19.50
CA ALA A 34 10.83 7.48 -18.59
C ALA A 34 11.68 8.40 -17.70
N GLN A 35 11.25 9.64 -17.54
CA GLN A 35 11.93 10.64 -16.74
C GLN A 35 11.17 10.94 -15.46
N PHE A 36 11.89 11.36 -14.41
CA PHE A 36 11.32 11.76 -13.12
C PHE A 36 12.20 12.83 -12.46
N SER A 37 11.62 13.60 -11.55
CA SER A 37 12.37 14.56 -10.74
C SER A 37 13.00 13.87 -9.53
N CYS A 38 14.29 14.16 -9.28
CA CYS A 38 14.97 13.68 -8.07
C CYS A 38 14.67 14.56 -6.85
N LYS A 39 13.96 15.67 -7.02
CA LYS A 39 13.64 16.67 -5.98
C LYS A 39 14.88 17.35 -5.35
N TYR A 40 16.01 17.29 -6.02
CA TYR A 40 17.24 17.99 -5.69
C TYR A 40 17.57 19.00 -6.78
N SER A 41 18.28 20.06 -6.41
CA SER A 41 18.78 21.07 -7.34
C SER A 41 20.24 21.35 -7.05
N VAL A 42 21.00 21.81 -8.04
CA VAL A 42 22.44 22.09 -7.93
C VAL A 42 22.82 23.27 -8.80
N ALA A 43 23.87 23.99 -8.47
CA ALA A 43 24.42 24.99 -9.36
C ALA A 43 24.95 24.35 -10.64
N VAL A 44 24.70 24.98 -11.80
CA VAL A 44 25.05 24.41 -13.13
C VAL A 44 26.54 24.02 -13.20
N GLU A 45 27.42 24.83 -12.62
CA GLU A 45 28.86 24.61 -12.62
C GLU A 45 29.33 23.42 -11.78
N GLN A 46 28.54 23.08 -10.77
CA GLN A 46 28.84 21.96 -9.86
C GLN A 46 28.39 20.61 -10.43
N TRP A 47 27.67 20.57 -11.54
CA TRP A 47 27.26 19.31 -12.15
C TRP A 47 28.34 18.73 -13.06
N ASP A 48 28.71 17.47 -12.82
CA ASP A 48 29.57 16.71 -13.73
C ASP A 48 28.71 15.87 -14.68
N THR A 49 28.69 16.28 -15.94
CA THR A 49 27.91 15.61 -17.00
C THR A 49 28.52 14.26 -17.40
N LYS A 50 29.82 14.02 -17.19
CA LYS A 50 30.48 12.73 -17.49
C LYS A 50 30.23 11.72 -16.37
N ALA A 51 30.43 12.14 -15.12
CA ALA A 51 30.18 11.31 -13.96
C ALA A 51 28.68 11.18 -13.58
N ASN A 52 27.82 12.09 -14.07
CA ASN A 52 26.41 12.22 -13.70
C ASN A 52 26.20 12.39 -12.19
N LYS A 53 27.08 13.20 -11.57
CA LYS A 53 27.13 13.47 -10.14
C LYS A 53 27.49 14.93 -9.86
N VAL A 54 27.27 15.36 -8.63
CA VAL A 54 27.69 16.67 -8.16
C VAL A 54 29.20 16.66 -7.89
N LYS A 55 29.91 17.66 -8.42
CA LYS A 55 31.37 17.87 -8.21
C LYS A 55 31.67 18.29 -6.79
N GLY A 56 32.88 17.98 -6.33
CA GLY A 56 33.43 18.49 -5.07
C GLY A 56 33.23 17.52 -3.90
N LYS A 57 33.82 17.93 -2.74
CA LYS A 57 33.80 17.13 -1.49
C LYS A 57 33.03 17.85 -0.38
N SER A 58 32.26 18.88 -0.70
CA SER A 58 31.43 19.57 0.29
C SER A 58 30.40 18.59 0.90
N LYS A 59 29.90 18.89 2.09
CA LYS A 59 28.86 18.08 2.75
C LYS A 59 27.64 17.97 1.85
N GLU A 60 27.22 19.11 1.28
CA GLU A 60 26.05 19.17 0.39
C GLU A 60 26.22 18.29 -0.86
N ALA A 61 27.39 18.33 -1.52
CA ALA A 61 27.68 17.50 -2.68
C ALA A 61 27.65 15.99 -2.33
N ARG A 62 28.15 15.60 -1.15
CA ARG A 62 28.10 14.23 -0.66
C ARG A 62 26.67 13.77 -0.36
N ASP A 63 25.89 14.62 0.32
CA ASP A 63 24.50 14.30 0.68
C ASP A 63 23.63 14.12 -0.57
N ILE A 64 23.79 15.01 -1.57
CA ILE A 64 23.08 14.85 -2.85
C ILE A 64 23.52 13.59 -3.57
N ASN A 65 24.82 13.33 -3.70
CA ASN A 65 25.32 12.13 -4.38
C ASN A 65 24.84 10.83 -3.69
N PHE A 66 24.85 10.81 -2.35
CA PHE A 66 24.30 9.69 -1.58
C PHE A 66 22.81 9.50 -1.83
N ALA A 67 22.04 10.57 -1.88
CA ALA A 67 20.62 10.51 -2.22
C ALA A 67 20.39 9.97 -3.64
N LEU A 68 21.19 10.38 -4.63
CA LEU A 68 21.12 9.86 -6.00
C LEU A 68 21.45 8.35 -6.06
N ASP A 69 22.45 7.90 -5.32
CA ASP A 69 22.80 6.48 -5.25
C ASP A 69 21.66 5.66 -4.58
N ASN A 70 20.99 6.20 -3.55
CA ASN A 70 19.80 5.60 -2.93
C ASN A 70 18.62 5.52 -3.92
N ILE A 71 18.35 6.60 -4.67
CA ILE A 71 17.30 6.60 -5.71
C ILE A 71 17.59 5.51 -6.74
N LYS A 72 18.83 5.41 -7.19
CA LYS A 72 19.25 4.37 -8.15
C LYS A 72 19.02 2.96 -7.60
N ALA A 73 19.36 2.71 -6.35
CA ALA A 73 19.15 1.42 -5.68
C ALA A 73 17.65 1.07 -5.57
N GLN A 74 16.79 2.04 -5.23
CA GLN A 74 15.34 1.85 -5.18
C GLN A 74 14.78 1.51 -6.57
N ILE A 75 15.20 2.20 -7.61
CA ILE A 75 14.77 1.92 -8.98
C ILE A 75 15.18 0.52 -9.43
N ILE A 76 16.42 0.08 -9.10
CA ILE A 76 16.88 -1.29 -9.37
C ILE A 76 15.98 -2.31 -8.66
N LYS A 77 15.64 -2.08 -7.39
CA LYS A 77 14.76 -2.95 -6.61
C LYS A 77 13.35 -3.04 -7.23
N HIS A 78 12.79 -1.92 -7.68
CA HIS A 78 11.50 -1.90 -8.39
C HIS A 78 11.56 -2.64 -9.71
N TYR A 79 12.64 -2.45 -10.50
CA TYR A 79 12.85 -3.18 -11.74
C TYR A 79 12.88 -4.69 -11.52
N GLN A 80 13.68 -5.17 -10.56
CA GLN A 80 13.76 -6.59 -10.23
C GLN A 80 12.39 -7.15 -9.84
N ARG A 81 11.69 -6.47 -8.92
CA ARG A 81 10.36 -6.92 -8.46
C ARG A 81 9.32 -6.99 -9.58
N ILE A 82 9.35 -6.07 -10.54
CA ILE A 82 8.45 -6.09 -11.69
C ILE A 82 8.87 -7.20 -12.65
N SER A 83 10.18 -7.33 -12.94
CA SER A 83 10.72 -8.33 -13.83
C SER A 83 10.46 -9.78 -13.38
N ASP A 84 10.36 -10.01 -12.05
CA ASP A 84 10.05 -11.32 -11.48
C ASP A 84 8.56 -11.71 -11.63
N ARG A 85 7.69 -10.74 -11.94
CA ARG A 85 6.23 -10.92 -11.98
C ARG A 85 5.64 -10.77 -13.37
N GLU A 86 6.20 -9.89 -14.18
CA GLU A 86 5.67 -9.49 -15.46
C GLU A 86 6.49 -10.09 -16.62
N SER A 87 5.84 -10.51 -17.66
CA SER A 87 6.49 -11.06 -18.84
C SER A 87 7.29 -10.02 -19.62
N TYR A 88 7.02 -8.73 -19.43
CA TYR A 88 7.78 -7.62 -20.00
C TYR A 88 7.80 -6.44 -19.03
N VAL A 89 8.86 -5.62 -19.07
CA VAL A 89 9.04 -4.44 -18.21
C VAL A 89 9.32 -3.22 -19.08
N THR A 90 8.60 -2.12 -18.81
CA THR A 90 8.84 -0.82 -19.45
C THR A 90 9.46 0.17 -18.46
N ALA A 91 10.16 1.17 -19.01
CA ALA A 91 10.72 2.26 -18.19
C ALA A 91 9.63 3.03 -17.42
N GLU A 92 8.43 3.14 -18.00
CA GLU A 92 7.29 3.80 -17.37
C GLU A 92 6.75 3.02 -16.18
N MET A 93 6.64 1.70 -16.27
CA MET A 93 6.24 0.83 -15.15
C MET A 93 7.19 1.00 -13.96
N VAL A 94 8.49 1.02 -14.19
CA VAL A 94 9.50 1.17 -13.13
C VAL A 94 9.50 2.58 -12.54
N ARG A 95 9.37 3.64 -13.38
CA ARG A 95 9.21 5.02 -12.91
C ARG A 95 7.98 5.16 -12.04
N ASN A 96 6.84 4.67 -12.50
CA ASN A 96 5.57 4.75 -11.79
C ASN A 96 5.64 4.01 -10.45
N ALA A 97 6.23 2.82 -10.43
CA ALA A 97 6.44 2.07 -9.19
C ALA A 97 7.36 2.81 -8.21
N TYR A 98 8.41 3.47 -8.69
CA TYR A 98 9.30 4.31 -7.86
C TYR A 98 8.58 5.55 -7.33
N GLN A 99 7.77 6.22 -8.16
CA GLN A 99 7.02 7.41 -7.77
C GLN A 99 5.72 7.10 -7.01
N GLY A 100 5.36 5.81 -6.86
CA GLY A 100 4.06 5.42 -6.33
C GLY A 100 2.89 5.73 -7.29
N ILE A 101 3.19 6.07 -8.57
CA ILE A 101 2.19 6.33 -9.60
C ILE A 101 1.81 4.99 -10.22
N GLY A 102 0.53 4.63 -10.16
CA GLY A 102 0.07 3.35 -10.73
C GLY A 102 0.24 2.13 -9.82
N THR A 103 1.09 2.15 -8.80
CA THR A 103 0.74 1.56 -7.52
C THR A 103 -0.11 2.61 -6.80
N GLU A 104 -1.37 2.72 -7.15
CA GLU A 104 -2.32 3.10 -6.13
C GLU A 104 -1.99 2.16 -4.99
N TYR A 105 -1.42 2.71 -3.91
CA TYR A 105 -1.43 1.99 -2.65
C TYR A 105 -2.90 1.74 -2.41
N GLU A 106 -3.35 0.54 -2.79
CA GLU A 106 -4.74 0.20 -2.63
C GLU A 106 -4.97 0.24 -1.12
N THR A 107 -5.68 1.26 -0.70
CA THR A 107 -6.07 1.38 0.69
C THR A 107 -7.21 0.42 0.94
N LEU A 108 -7.34 -0.01 2.18
CA LEU A 108 -8.30 -1.04 2.55
C LEU A 108 -9.75 -0.62 2.22
N LEU A 109 -10.13 0.61 2.53
CA LEU A 109 -11.51 1.06 2.27
C LEU A 109 -11.78 1.24 0.78
N ARG A 110 -10.78 1.65 -0.01
CA ARG A 110 -10.90 1.74 -1.46
C ARG A 110 -11.06 0.34 -2.09
N ALA A 111 -10.29 -0.65 -1.62
CA ALA A 111 -10.45 -2.03 -2.05
C ALA A 111 -11.84 -2.57 -1.70
N PHE A 112 -12.37 -2.21 -0.52
CA PHE A 112 -13.75 -2.53 -0.12
C PHE A 112 -14.77 -1.91 -1.05
N ASP A 113 -14.64 -0.63 -1.36
CA ASP A 113 -15.58 0.11 -2.22
C ASP A 113 -15.60 -0.50 -3.63
N LYS A 114 -14.42 -0.83 -4.20
CA LYS A 114 -14.30 -1.52 -5.47
C LYS A 114 -14.95 -2.90 -5.45
N HIS A 115 -14.66 -3.70 -4.42
CA HIS A 115 -15.28 -5.01 -4.23
C HIS A 115 -16.81 -4.93 -4.16
N ASN A 116 -17.34 -3.99 -3.38
CA ASN A 116 -18.78 -3.80 -3.23
C ASN A 116 -19.43 -3.32 -4.53
N ALA A 117 -18.76 -2.44 -5.29
CA ALA A 117 -19.23 -2.00 -6.60
C ALA A 117 -19.30 -3.15 -7.61
N ASP A 118 -18.27 -4.01 -7.63
CA ASP A 118 -18.26 -5.19 -8.51
C ASP A 118 -19.27 -6.25 -8.07
N PHE A 119 -19.47 -6.41 -6.77
CA PHE A 119 -20.51 -7.27 -6.22
C PHE A 119 -21.92 -6.78 -6.60
N ALA A 120 -22.15 -5.45 -6.55
CA ALA A 120 -23.42 -4.83 -6.91
C ALA A 120 -23.84 -5.12 -8.36
N LYS A 121 -22.90 -5.19 -9.31
CA LYS A 121 -23.16 -5.54 -10.73
C LYS A 121 -23.70 -6.96 -10.92
N ARG A 122 -23.50 -7.82 -9.91
CA ARG A 122 -23.89 -9.23 -9.91
C ARG A 122 -25.19 -9.50 -9.15
N VAL A 123 -25.71 -8.50 -8.44
CA VAL A 123 -26.98 -8.60 -7.73
C VAL A 123 -28.13 -8.85 -8.72
N GLY A 124 -28.97 -9.83 -8.40
CA GLY A 124 -30.07 -10.28 -9.29
C GLY A 124 -29.65 -11.33 -10.33
N LYS A 125 -28.35 -11.66 -10.44
CA LYS A 125 -27.85 -12.77 -11.28
C LYS A 125 -27.45 -13.96 -10.40
N ASP A 126 -26.35 -13.83 -9.68
CA ASP A 126 -25.77 -14.86 -8.80
C ASP A 126 -25.49 -14.36 -7.38
N ARG A 127 -25.96 -13.16 -7.06
CA ARG A 127 -25.79 -12.48 -5.75
C ARG A 127 -27.08 -11.84 -5.29
N THR A 128 -27.26 -11.75 -3.97
CA THR A 128 -28.44 -11.16 -3.35
C THR A 128 -28.18 -9.77 -2.81
N LYS A 129 -29.22 -8.94 -2.73
CA LYS A 129 -29.17 -7.60 -2.14
C LYS A 129 -28.79 -7.65 -0.66
N GLU A 130 -29.26 -8.64 0.07
CA GLU A 130 -29.00 -8.84 1.50
C GLU A 130 -27.49 -9.10 1.75
N THR A 131 -26.83 -9.84 0.85
CA THR A 131 -25.37 -10.05 0.97
C THR A 131 -24.61 -8.77 0.69
N LEU A 132 -24.99 -8.00 -0.34
CA LEU A 132 -24.38 -6.69 -0.60
C LEU A 132 -24.55 -5.76 0.60
N TYR A 133 -25.73 -5.71 1.19
CA TYR A 133 -25.99 -4.91 2.38
C TYR A 133 -25.05 -5.28 3.55
N LYS A 134 -24.86 -6.58 3.81
CA LYS A 134 -23.92 -7.08 4.84
C LYS A 134 -22.47 -6.64 4.54
N HIS A 135 -22.06 -6.63 3.28
CA HIS A 135 -20.72 -6.14 2.87
C HIS A 135 -20.58 -4.62 3.11
N THR A 136 -21.64 -3.85 2.84
CA THR A 136 -21.65 -2.40 3.09
C THR A 136 -21.55 -2.08 4.59
N ILE A 137 -22.27 -2.82 5.43
CA ILE A 137 -22.17 -2.68 6.89
C ILE A 137 -20.76 -3.05 7.37
N SER A 138 -20.19 -4.16 6.87
CA SER A 138 -18.82 -4.56 7.20
C SER A 138 -17.82 -3.45 6.85
N ARG A 139 -17.93 -2.86 5.68
CA ARG A 139 -17.10 -1.71 5.25
C ARG A 139 -17.21 -0.53 6.22
N THR A 140 -18.43 -0.21 6.66
CA THR A 140 -18.68 0.87 7.61
C THR A 140 -18.01 0.60 8.96
N HIS A 141 -18.12 -0.64 9.48
CA HIS A 141 -17.44 -1.02 10.72
C HIS A 141 -15.91 -0.98 10.60
N VAL A 142 -15.35 -1.41 9.47
CA VAL A 142 -13.90 -1.30 9.21
C VAL A 142 -13.47 0.17 9.19
N ALA A 143 -14.22 1.07 8.54
CA ALA A 143 -13.92 2.49 8.52
C ALA A 143 -13.96 3.12 9.93
N ASN A 144 -14.98 2.78 10.71
CA ASN A 144 -15.11 3.26 12.09
C ASN A 144 -13.98 2.72 12.99
N PHE A 145 -13.60 1.46 12.82
CA PHE A 145 -12.47 0.85 13.52
C PHE A 145 -11.14 1.55 13.18
N ILE A 146 -10.88 1.84 11.91
CA ILE A 146 -9.67 2.55 11.49
C ILE A 146 -9.62 3.93 12.16
N LYS A 147 -10.74 4.66 12.19
CA LYS A 147 -10.83 5.95 12.90
C LYS A 147 -10.61 5.80 14.40
N TYR A 148 -11.23 4.79 15.01
CA TYR A 148 -11.18 4.57 16.44
C TYR A 148 -9.77 4.18 16.90
N TYR A 149 -9.16 3.19 16.26
CA TYR A 149 -7.91 2.58 16.69
C TYR A 149 -6.67 3.29 16.13
N TYR A 150 -6.66 3.58 14.82
CA TYR A 150 -5.51 4.16 14.13
C TYR A 150 -5.55 5.68 14.03
N LYS A 151 -6.67 6.34 14.36
CA LYS A 151 -6.90 7.78 14.22
C LYS A 151 -6.65 8.29 12.79
N ARG A 152 -6.94 7.46 11.80
CA ARG A 152 -6.79 7.72 10.37
C ARG A 152 -8.11 7.56 9.64
N ASN A 153 -8.21 8.10 8.42
CA ASN A 153 -9.39 7.93 7.57
C ASN A 153 -9.36 6.61 6.78
N ASP A 154 -8.16 6.08 6.50
CA ASP A 154 -7.94 4.82 5.78
C ASP A 154 -6.54 4.28 6.12
N ILE A 155 -6.25 3.02 5.73
CA ILE A 155 -4.97 2.34 5.95
C ILE A 155 -4.52 1.65 4.66
N GLY A 156 -3.21 1.70 4.37
CA GLY A 156 -2.63 1.02 3.21
C GLY A 156 -2.71 -0.50 3.35
N MET A 157 -3.04 -1.19 2.25
CA MET A 157 -3.10 -2.67 2.25
C MET A 157 -1.78 -3.32 2.69
N ASN A 158 -0.64 -2.67 2.42
CA ASN A 158 0.70 -3.14 2.84
C ASN A 158 0.97 -2.97 4.34
N GLU A 159 0.19 -2.15 5.03
CA GLU A 159 0.30 -1.90 6.48
C GLU A 159 -0.50 -2.93 7.30
N LEU A 160 -1.36 -3.73 6.64
CA LEU A 160 -2.19 -4.72 7.32
C LEU A 160 -1.33 -5.84 7.92
N THR A 161 -1.66 -6.17 9.17
CA THR A 161 -1.04 -7.27 9.93
C THR A 161 -2.12 -8.22 10.46
N GLY A 162 -1.72 -9.39 10.97
CA GLY A 162 -2.65 -10.30 11.64
C GLY A 162 -3.33 -9.63 12.83
N ASP A 163 -2.61 -8.77 13.56
CA ASP A 163 -3.14 -8.02 14.70
C ASP A 163 -4.30 -7.09 14.32
N PHE A 164 -4.32 -6.55 13.09
CA PHE A 164 -5.46 -5.75 12.61
C PHE A 164 -6.79 -6.51 12.72
N LEU A 165 -6.81 -7.78 12.31
CA LEU A 165 -8.02 -8.60 12.37
C LEU A 165 -8.42 -8.92 13.82
N ASP A 166 -7.42 -9.18 14.67
CA ASP A 166 -7.63 -9.45 16.10
C ASP A 166 -8.25 -8.23 16.79
N GLN A 167 -7.66 -7.04 16.62
CA GLN A 167 -8.17 -5.79 17.20
C GLN A 167 -9.53 -5.39 16.62
N PHE A 168 -9.78 -5.66 15.35
CA PHE A 168 -11.10 -5.46 14.75
C PHE A 168 -12.18 -6.35 15.38
N CYS A 169 -11.87 -7.61 15.65
CA CYS A 169 -12.79 -8.52 16.34
C CYS A 169 -13.09 -8.04 17.78
N ILE A 170 -12.06 -7.56 18.49
CA ILE A 170 -12.19 -7.00 19.84
C ILE A 170 -13.06 -5.73 19.83
N TYR A 171 -12.79 -4.82 18.88
CA TYR A 171 -13.58 -3.62 18.67
C TYR A 171 -15.07 -3.93 18.41
N LEU A 172 -15.36 -4.86 17.51
CA LEU A 172 -16.73 -5.28 17.20
C LEU A 172 -17.44 -5.84 18.45
N ARG A 173 -16.70 -6.53 19.31
CA ARG A 173 -17.25 -7.10 20.54
C ARG A 173 -17.53 -6.04 21.60
N ASN A 174 -16.53 -5.20 21.90
CA ASN A 174 -16.53 -4.32 23.05
C ASN A 174 -17.20 -2.97 22.75
N GLU A 175 -16.92 -2.38 21.61
CA GLU A 175 -17.41 -1.03 21.26
C GLU A 175 -18.72 -1.08 20.48
N VAL A 176 -18.90 -2.09 19.59
CA VAL A 176 -20.13 -2.22 18.80
C VAL A 176 -21.15 -3.13 19.51
N GLY A 177 -20.70 -4.03 20.38
CA GLY A 177 -21.57 -4.89 21.18
C GLY A 177 -22.20 -6.06 20.41
N VAL A 178 -21.61 -6.49 19.27
CA VAL A 178 -22.19 -7.54 18.45
C VAL A 178 -21.76 -8.95 18.89
N GLN A 179 -22.62 -9.93 18.62
CA GLN A 179 -22.37 -11.33 18.97
C GLN A 179 -21.35 -12.00 18.03
N GLN A 180 -20.80 -13.12 18.46
CA GLN A 180 -19.77 -13.89 17.76
C GLN A 180 -20.13 -14.27 16.30
N SER A 181 -21.38 -14.67 16.06
CA SER A 181 -21.87 -14.98 14.71
C SER A 181 -21.81 -13.76 13.79
N THR A 182 -22.17 -12.59 14.31
CA THR A 182 -22.14 -11.31 13.59
C THR A 182 -20.70 -10.84 13.35
N ILE A 183 -19.78 -11.03 14.30
CA ILE A 183 -18.35 -10.74 14.11
C ILE A 183 -17.79 -11.53 12.92
N ARG A 184 -18.09 -12.84 12.86
CA ARG A 184 -17.69 -13.67 11.71
C ARG A 184 -18.25 -13.13 10.38
N LEU A 185 -19.51 -12.72 10.39
CA LEU A 185 -20.18 -12.16 9.23
C LEU A 185 -19.46 -10.90 8.70
N TYR A 186 -19.02 -10.00 9.59
CA TYR A 186 -18.33 -8.78 9.20
C TYR A 186 -16.85 -8.99 8.85
N CYS A 187 -16.21 -10.00 9.45
CA CYS A 187 -14.83 -10.36 9.10
C CYS A 187 -14.71 -11.08 7.75
N THR A 188 -15.76 -11.77 7.28
CA THR A 188 -15.72 -12.55 6.02
C THR A 188 -15.43 -11.69 4.79
N PRO A 189 -16.12 -10.57 4.52
CA PRO A 189 -15.79 -9.71 3.38
C PRO A 189 -14.39 -9.11 3.48
N LEU A 190 -13.97 -8.66 4.67
CA LEU A 190 -12.63 -8.13 4.91
C LEU A 190 -11.54 -9.14 4.53
N ARG A 191 -11.66 -10.39 4.98
CA ARG A 191 -10.71 -11.45 4.63
C ARG A 191 -10.71 -11.74 3.13
N SER A 192 -11.88 -11.81 2.51
CA SER A 192 -12.01 -12.07 1.07
C SER A 192 -11.28 -11.01 0.24
N ILE A 193 -11.41 -9.73 0.61
CA ILE A 193 -10.75 -8.60 -0.07
C ILE A 193 -9.25 -8.69 0.07
N VAL A 194 -8.73 -8.96 1.27
CA VAL A 194 -7.29 -9.07 1.53
C VAL A 194 -6.68 -10.28 0.83
N THR A 195 -7.35 -11.44 0.87
CA THR A 195 -6.93 -12.63 0.13
C THR A 195 -6.94 -12.39 -1.38
N HIS A 196 -7.93 -11.66 -1.92
CA HIS A 196 -7.99 -11.29 -3.33
C HIS A 196 -6.84 -10.35 -3.71
N ALA A 197 -6.54 -9.36 -2.87
CA ALA A 197 -5.40 -8.48 -3.05
C ALA A 197 -4.06 -9.24 -3.10
N HIS A 198 -3.89 -10.24 -2.22
CA HIS A 198 -2.70 -11.10 -2.25
C HIS A 198 -2.63 -11.94 -3.54
N LYS A 199 -3.73 -12.59 -3.94
CA LYS A 199 -3.79 -13.39 -5.18
C LYS A 199 -3.47 -12.55 -6.42
N ASN A 200 -3.85 -11.29 -6.44
CA ASN A 200 -3.56 -10.35 -7.53
C ASN A 200 -2.19 -9.66 -7.39
N GLY A 201 -1.37 -10.04 -6.42
CA GLY A 201 -0.03 -9.51 -6.25
C GLY A 201 0.05 -8.07 -5.73
N LEU A 202 -1.07 -7.49 -5.27
CA LEU A 202 -1.12 -6.15 -4.68
C LEU A 202 -0.40 -6.09 -3.33
N ILE A 203 -0.43 -7.20 -2.57
CA ILE A 203 0.33 -7.37 -1.33
C ILE A 203 1.20 -8.63 -1.40
N PRO A 204 2.42 -8.61 -0.82
CA PRO A 204 3.38 -9.70 -0.95
C PRO A 204 2.97 -10.98 -0.21
N ARG A 205 2.15 -10.86 0.82
CA ARG A 205 1.63 -11.98 1.65
C ARG A 205 0.24 -11.66 2.14
N ASP A 206 -0.57 -12.68 2.40
CA ASP A 206 -1.86 -12.53 3.08
C ASP A 206 -1.61 -12.40 4.60
N PRO A 207 -1.82 -11.21 5.21
CA PRO A 207 -1.60 -11.00 6.64
C PRO A 207 -2.56 -11.80 7.51
N PHE A 208 -3.69 -12.27 6.96
CA PHE A 208 -4.74 -12.99 7.68
C PHE A 208 -4.70 -14.51 7.45
N ALA A 209 -3.69 -15.03 6.74
CA ALA A 209 -3.60 -16.46 6.39
C ALA A 209 -3.71 -17.37 7.63
N ASN A 210 -3.06 -17.00 8.74
CA ASN A 210 -3.02 -17.76 9.97
C ASN A 210 -3.97 -17.24 11.05
N CYS A 211 -4.86 -16.30 10.73
CA CYS A 211 -5.80 -15.71 11.68
C CYS A 211 -7.16 -16.42 11.58
N TYR A 212 -7.55 -17.12 12.63
CA TYR A 212 -8.86 -17.79 12.73
C TYR A 212 -9.76 -16.97 13.66
N VAL A 213 -10.82 -16.37 13.12
CA VAL A 213 -11.78 -15.58 13.88
C VAL A 213 -12.36 -16.35 15.09
N SER A 214 -12.54 -17.66 14.97
CA SER A 214 -12.96 -18.53 16.08
C SER A 214 -11.90 -18.62 17.21
N ALA A 215 -10.61 -18.70 16.87
CA ALA A 215 -9.53 -18.76 17.83
C ALA A 215 -9.27 -17.40 18.49
N ILE A 216 -9.40 -16.31 17.74
CA ILE A 216 -9.32 -14.93 18.25
C ILE A 216 -10.36 -14.72 19.33
N LEU A 217 -11.60 -15.04 19.04
CA LEU A 217 -12.71 -14.88 19.98
C LEU A 217 -12.58 -15.79 21.20
N ALA A 218 -12.06 -17.01 21.05
CA ALA A 218 -11.78 -17.90 22.19
C ALA A 218 -10.66 -17.38 23.10
N ARG A 219 -9.65 -16.69 22.56
CA ARG A 219 -8.58 -16.03 23.35
C ARG A 219 -9.13 -14.82 24.10
N ALA A 220 -9.92 -13.96 23.44
CA ALA A 220 -10.54 -12.80 24.09
C ALA A 220 -11.43 -13.19 25.27
N PHE A 221 -12.13 -14.34 25.21
CA PHE A 221 -12.92 -14.86 26.31
C PHE A 221 -12.09 -15.27 27.55
N LYS A 222 -10.84 -15.72 27.39
CA LYS A 222 -9.97 -16.09 28.50
C LYS A 222 -9.45 -14.87 29.26
N PHE A 223 -9.33 -13.72 28.61
CA PHE A 223 -8.78 -12.50 29.22
C PHE A 223 -9.85 -11.54 29.77
N PHE A 224 -11.10 -11.64 29.33
CA PHE A 224 -12.22 -10.84 29.81
C PHE A 224 -13.43 -11.74 30.06
N PRO A 225 -13.54 -12.40 31.25
CA PRO A 225 -14.79 -13.04 31.60
C PRO A 225 -15.87 -11.96 31.67
N SER A 226 -16.97 -12.19 30.98
CA SER A 226 -18.11 -11.29 30.94
C SER A 226 -18.50 -10.83 32.32
N ALA A 227 -18.50 -9.52 32.56
CA ALA A 227 -19.28 -8.93 33.61
C ALA A 227 -20.75 -9.10 33.26
N THR A 228 -21.33 -10.24 33.66
CA THR A 228 -22.77 -10.50 33.53
C THR A 228 -23.31 -11.11 34.80
N ALA A 229 -24.34 -10.44 35.22
CA ALA A 229 -25.41 -10.94 36.07
C ALA A 229 -25.13 -11.11 37.58
N THR A 230 -25.12 -9.99 38.27
CA THR A 230 -25.79 -9.95 39.57
C THR A 230 -27.08 -9.14 39.45
N GLY A 231 -28.07 -9.75 38.82
CA GLY A 231 -29.47 -9.34 38.94
C GLY A 231 -30.09 -10.20 40.03
N ARG A 232 -30.17 -9.63 41.24
CA ARG A 232 -30.97 -10.18 42.31
C ARG A 232 -32.43 -10.09 41.94
N TYR A 233 -33.09 -11.23 41.90
CA TYR A 233 -34.51 -11.31 42.11
C TYR A 233 -34.73 -11.19 43.65
N LEU A 234 -35.47 -10.21 44.09
CA LEU A 234 -36.35 -10.16 45.25
C LEU A 234 -37.63 -9.44 44.81
#